data_2478cb86b1c005c989301d59085b7298
#
_entry.id   2478cb86b1c005c989301d59085b7298
#
_cell.length_a   1.000
_cell.length_b   1.000
_cell.length_c   1.000
_cell.angle_alpha   90.00
_cell.angle_beta   90.00
_cell.angle_gamma   90.00
#
_symmetry.space_group_name_H-M   'P 1'
#
loop_
_entity.id
_entity.type
_entity.pdbx_description
1 polymer ?
#
loop_
_entity_poly.entity_id
_entity_poly.type
_entity_poly.pdbx_seq_one_letter_code
_entity_poly.pdbx_strand_id
1 'polypeptide(L)'
;MIKSMTGFGRHEMVTDECKISVEIKAVNHRYLDLGIKMPKKFNYFEASMRTLLKDHIQRGKVDIFVTYEDYTDAKVFLKYNRSLAQEYMDSFKKMSDDFGIDNDVKVSMLARCPEVLTMEEVPEDEEHMWELLKDDLLKACEGFVESRIREGGNLKNDLIGKLDHMLELVDFIEERSPKVIVEYRQKLEDKVKELLASASVDDSRIATEVTIFADKICVDEETVRLRSHIEGMKKELLAGGSVGRKLDFIAQEMNREANTILSKSTDLEISDRAILLKTEVEKVREQIQNIE
;
A
#
# COMPACT_ATOMS: atom_id res chain seq x y z
N MET A 1 1.76 3.46 16.63
CA MET A 1 0.68 3.97 15.74
C MET A 1 0.57 3.04 14.54
N ILE A 2 -0.62 2.83 14.00
CA ILE A 2 -0.86 2.08 12.77
C ILE A 2 -0.64 3.02 11.59
N LYS A 3 0.05 2.54 10.55
CA LYS A 3 0.25 3.25 9.29
C LYS A 3 -0.43 2.48 8.15
N SER A 4 -0.99 3.21 7.18
CA SER A 4 -1.43 2.62 5.91
C SER A 4 -0.24 2.30 5.03
N MET A 5 -0.33 1.25 4.20
CA MET A 5 0.65 1.00 3.14
C MET A 5 0.49 1.92 1.94
N THR A 6 -0.68 2.55 1.79
CA THR A 6 -0.93 3.59 0.79
C THR A 6 -0.64 4.96 1.40
N GLY A 7 -0.20 5.89 0.58
CA GLY A 7 0.09 7.25 1.01
C GLY A 7 0.51 8.13 -0.14
N PHE A 8 0.42 9.43 0.09
CA PHE A 8 0.80 10.48 -0.84
C PHE A 8 1.51 11.60 -0.10
N GLY A 9 2.62 12.06 -0.66
CA GLY A 9 3.32 13.25 -0.21
C GLY A 9 3.80 14.04 -1.41
N ARG A 10 3.73 15.36 -1.33
CA ARG A 10 4.25 16.27 -2.34
C ARG A 10 4.81 17.50 -1.65
N HIS A 11 5.96 17.92 -2.11
CA HIS A 11 6.51 19.23 -1.78
C HIS A 11 7.02 19.89 -3.05
N GLU A 12 7.00 21.20 -3.05
CA GLU A 12 7.41 22.02 -4.17
C GLU A 12 8.19 23.21 -3.63
N MET A 13 9.41 23.36 -4.10
CA MET A 13 10.27 24.47 -3.79
C MET A 13 10.46 25.34 -5.04
N VAL A 14 10.26 26.63 -4.87
CA VAL A 14 10.47 27.63 -5.92
C VAL A 14 11.50 28.62 -5.41
N THR A 15 12.57 28.78 -6.16
CA THR A 15 13.59 29.81 -5.96
C THR A 15 13.61 30.76 -7.15
N ASP A 16 14.43 31.82 -7.09
CA ASP A 16 14.62 32.71 -8.25
C ASP A 16 15.29 32.00 -9.44
N GLU A 17 16.01 30.90 -9.17
CA GLU A 17 16.82 30.16 -10.17
C GLU A 17 16.10 28.94 -10.71
N CYS A 18 15.30 28.25 -9.90
CA CYS A 18 14.68 27.02 -10.30
C CYS A 18 13.44 26.66 -9.50
N LYS A 19 12.68 25.72 -10.04
CA LYS A 19 11.58 25.04 -9.36
C LYS A 19 11.87 23.55 -9.31
N ILE A 20 11.83 22.99 -8.10
CA ILE A 20 11.90 21.54 -7.85
C ILE A 20 10.56 21.11 -7.27
N SER A 21 10.03 19.99 -7.73
CA SER A 21 8.86 19.38 -7.12
C SER A 21 9.10 17.89 -6.96
N VAL A 22 8.88 17.39 -5.76
CA VAL A 22 8.99 15.98 -5.41
C VAL A 22 7.62 15.45 -5.02
N GLU A 23 7.19 14.39 -5.69
CA GLU A 23 5.94 13.69 -5.43
C GLU A 23 6.25 12.24 -5.09
N ILE A 24 5.69 11.75 -3.97
CA ILE A 24 5.88 10.39 -3.46
C ILE A 24 4.51 9.72 -3.38
N LYS A 25 4.36 8.57 -4.03
CA LYS A 25 3.16 7.74 -3.98
C LYS A 25 3.53 6.33 -3.57
N ALA A 26 2.73 5.72 -2.69
CA ALA A 26 2.89 4.32 -2.33
C ALA A 26 1.61 3.52 -2.52
N VAL A 27 1.80 2.26 -2.91
CA VAL A 27 0.77 1.24 -2.95
C VAL A 27 1.22 0.01 -2.15
N ASN A 28 0.24 -0.80 -1.75
CA ASN A 28 0.52 -2.02 -1.02
C ASN A 28 1.47 -2.94 -1.80
N HIS A 29 2.57 -3.33 -1.17
CA HIS A 29 3.49 -4.32 -1.69
C HIS A 29 4.20 -5.06 -0.55
N ARG A 30 4.56 -6.34 -0.78
CA ARG A 30 5.16 -7.21 0.24
C ARG A 30 6.55 -6.73 0.71
N TYR A 31 7.33 -6.16 -0.19
CA TYR A 31 8.69 -5.67 0.02
C TYR A 31 8.77 -4.19 -0.28
N LEU A 32 9.86 -3.54 0.16
CA LEU A 32 10.16 -2.17 -0.26
C LEU A 32 10.68 -2.21 -1.71
N ASP A 33 9.93 -1.59 -2.62
CA ASP A 33 10.31 -1.38 -4.00
C ASP A 33 10.24 0.11 -4.30
N LEU A 34 11.40 0.72 -4.61
CA LEU A 34 11.53 2.16 -4.86
C LEU A 34 11.73 2.40 -6.36
N GLY A 35 10.75 2.99 -7.01
CA GLY A 35 10.82 3.50 -8.37
C GLY A 35 11.09 5.01 -8.36
N ILE A 36 12.24 5.47 -8.85
CA ILE A 36 12.57 6.90 -8.91
C ILE A 36 12.58 7.33 -10.36
N LYS A 37 11.76 8.33 -10.69
CA LYS A 37 11.72 8.99 -12.01
C LYS A 37 12.13 10.43 -11.84
N MET A 38 13.20 10.82 -12.53
CA MET A 38 13.78 12.15 -12.41
C MET A 38 14.42 12.60 -13.73
N PRO A 39 14.68 13.91 -13.93
CA PRO A 39 15.47 14.42 -15.03
C PRO A 39 16.89 13.82 -15.04
N LYS A 40 17.47 13.63 -16.23
CA LYS A 40 18.80 13.01 -16.41
C LYS A 40 19.88 13.66 -15.57
N LYS A 41 19.82 14.97 -15.36
CA LYS A 41 20.79 15.72 -14.56
C LYS A 41 20.84 15.34 -13.08
N PHE A 42 19.82 14.67 -12.55
CA PHE A 42 19.80 14.19 -11.17
C PHE A 42 20.17 12.72 -11.01
N ASN A 43 20.46 11.99 -12.09
CA ASN A 43 20.72 10.54 -12.05
C ASN A 43 21.85 10.16 -11.08
N TYR A 44 22.86 11.01 -10.92
CA TYR A 44 23.96 10.76 -9.97
C TYR A 44 23.53 10.83 -8.49
N PHE A 45 22.41 11.46 -8.18
CA PHE A 45 21.84 11.48 -6.82
C PHE A 45 20.94 10.28 -6.48
N GLU A 46 20.65 9.39 -7.43
CA GLU A 46 19.71 8.28 -7.21
C GLU A 46 20.09 7.41 -6.01
N ALA A 47 21.37 7.07 -5.85
CA ALA A 47 21.85 6.25 -4.75
C ALA A 47 21.64 6.93 -3.38
N SER A 48 21.92 8.24 -3.31
CA SER A 48 21.74 9.06 -2.10
C SER A 48 20.26 9.19 -1.74
N MET A 49 19.39 9.41 -2.73
CA MET A 49 17.93 9.44 -2.53
C MET A 49 17.41 8.11 -2.02
N ARG A 50 17.83 6.98 -2.60
CA ARG A 50 17.44 5.64 -2.14
C ARG A 50 17.84 5.37 -0.69
N THR A 51 19.03 5.82 -0.30
CA THR A 51 19.50 5.67 1.09
C THR A 51 18.65 6.47 2.04
N LEU A 52 18.40 7.75 1.74
CA LEU A 52 17.58 8.62 2.56
C LEU A 52 16.13 8.10 2.71
N LEU A 53 15.53 7.64 1.62
CA LEU A 53 14.15 7.12 1.64
C LEU A 53 14.00 5.83 2.47
N LYS A 54 15.01 4.95 2.50
CA LYS A 54 15.01 3.72 3.31
C LYS A 54 14.96 3.97 4.82
N ASP A 55 15.45 5.12 5.27
CA ASP A 55 15.39 5.50 6.68
C ASP A 55 13.95 5.85 7.12
N HIS A 56 13.11 6.27 6.18
CA HIS A 56 11.74 6.72 6.44
C HIS A 56 10.66 5.71 6.02
N ILE A 57 10.98 4.83 5.06
CA ILE A 57 10.00 3.93 4.42
C ILE A 57 10.53 2.49 4.48
N GLN A 58 9.81 1.61 5.19
CA GLN A 58 10.25 0.23 5.42
C GLN A 58 9.61 -0.77 4.45
N ARG A 59 8.41 -0.47 3.92
CA ARG A 59 7.62 -1.38 3.09
C ARG A 59 6.73 -0.63 2.11
N GLY A 60 6.36 -1.33 1.02
CA GLY A 60 5.48 -0.82 -0.03
C GLY A 60 6.20 -0.64 -1.36
N LYS A 61 5.45 -0.57 -2.44
CA LYS A 61 5.96 -0.08 -3.72
C LYS A 61 5.76 1.43 -3.76
N VAL A 62 6.88 2.16 -3.82
CA VAL A 62 6.91 3.62 -3.71
C VAL A 62 7.46 4.20 -5.00
N ASP A 63 6.64 4.95 -5.70
CA ASP A 63 7.03 5.69 -6.89
C ASP A 63 7.31 7.15 -6.50
N ILE A 64 8.50 7.62 -6.83
CA ILE A 64 8.98 8.97 -6.58
C ILE A 64 9.13 9.68 -7.92
N PHE A 65 8.53 10.84 -8.06
CA PHE A 65 8.61 11.69 -9.24
C PHE A 65 9.29 12.99 -8.86
N VAL A 66 10.42 13.27 -9.49
CA VAL A 66 11.14 14.54 -9.34
C VAL A 66 10.96 15.30 -10.64
N THR A 67 10.48 16.54 -10.55
CA THR A 67 10.42 17.47 -11.68
C THR A 67 11.32 18.67 -11.36
N TYR A 68 11.92 19.23 -12.41
CA TYR A 68 12.80 20.37 -12.34
C TYR A 68 12.50 21.33 -13.49
N GLU A 69 12.33 22.58 -13.17
CA GLU A 69 12.23 23.67 -14.13
C GLU A 69 13.34 24.67 -13.83
N ASP A 70 14.14 25.01 -14.82
CA ASP A 70 15.20 25.99 -14.73
C ASP A 70 14.67 27.34 -15.16
N TYR A 71 14.85 28.36 -14.33
CA TYR A 71 14.45 29.74 -14.58
C TYR A 71 15.65 30.62 -14.96
N THR A 72 16.87 30.06 -14.87
CA THR A 72 18.07 30.79 -15.27
C THR A 72 18.17 30.78 -16.80
N ASP A 73 18.62 31.90 -17.38
CA ASP A 73 19.03 31.91 -18.78
C ASP A 73 20.14 30.88 -18.94
N ALA A 74 19.98 29.99 -19.95
CA ALA A 74 20.97 28.95 -20.23
C ALA A 74 22.36 29.57 -20.36
N LYS A 75 23.17 29.40 -19.32
CA LYS A 75 24.57 29.88 -19.32
C LYS A 75 25.40 29.00 -20.25
N VAL A 76 25.22 29.22 -21.54
CA VAL A 76 25.98 28.56 -22.56
C VAL A 76 27.16 29.47 -22.91
N PHE A 77 28.36 28.95 -22.88
CA PHE A 77 29.53 29.66 -23.35
C PHE A 77 30.12 28.96 -24.55
N LEU A 78 30.70 29.76 -25.43
CA LEU A 78 31.41 29.26 -26.60
C LEU A 78 32.82 28.88 -26.18
N LYS A 79 33.16 27.61 -26.29
CA LYS A 79 34.51 27.10 -26.12
C LYS A 79 35.22 27.05 -27.46
N TYR A 80 36.36 27.73 -27.51
CA TYR A 80 37.22 27.76 -28.69
C TYR A 80 38.39 26.76 -28.52
N ASN A 81 38.42 25.76 -29.41
CA ASN A 81 39.49 24.78 -29.47
C ASN A 81 40.62 25.26 -30.39
N ARG A 82 41.54 26.02 -29.77
CA ARG A 82 42.67 26.60 -30.52
C ARG A 82 43.57 25.55 -31.18
N SER A 83 43.81 24.41 -30.52
CA SER A 83 44.69 23.35 -31.05
C SER A 83 44.12 22.77 -32.34
N LEU A 84 42.84 22.41 -32.31
CA LEU A 84 42.16 21.85 -33.46
C LEU A 84 42.01 22.88 -34.59
N ALA A 85 41.75 24.13 -34.26
CA ALA A 85 41.71 25.20 -35.26
C ALA A 85 43.06 25.36 -35.99
N GLN A 86 44.17 25.21 -35.27
CA GLN A 86 45.49 25.23 -35.86
C GLN A 86 45.72 24.04 -36.81
N GLU A 87 45.32 22.84 -36.43
CA GLU A 87 45.38 21.65 -37.27
C GLU A 87 44.57 21.79 -38.58
N TYR A 88 43.40 22.41 -38.51
CA TYR A 88 42.60 22.73 -39.69
C TYR A 88 43.35 23.73 -40.61
N MET A 89 43.90 24.80 -40.02
CA MET A 89 44.66 25.79 -40.79
C MET A 89 45.88 25.18 -41.50
N ASP A 90 46.64 24.30 -40.82
CA ASP A 90 47.79 23.61 -41.39
C ASP A 90 47.37 22.64 -42.49
N SER A 91 46.22 21.96 -42.33
CA SER A 91 45.64 21.07 -43.32
C SER A 91 45.18 21.84 -44.59
N PHE A 92 44.53 22.98 -44.41
CA PHE A 92 44.08 23.83 -45.53
C PHE A 92 45.26 24.38 -46.30
N LYS A 93 46.35 24.74 -45.60
CA LYS A 93 47.58 25.17 -46.24
C LYS A 93 48.22 24.05 -47.09
N LYS A 94 48.28 22.82 -46.53
CA LYS A 94 48.76 21.65 -47.29
C LYS A 94 47.92 21.37 -48.54
N MET A 95 46.59 21.43 -48.42
CA MET A 95 45.67 21.23 -49.54
C MET A 95 45.94 22.28 -50.66
N SER A 96 46.17 23.53 -50.29
CA SER A 96 46.48 24.62 -51.20
C SER A 96 47.77 24.33 -51.95
N ASP A 97 48.81 23.91 -51.22
CA ASP A 97 50.10 23.60 -51.77
C ASP A 97 50.11 22.34 -52.70
N ASP A 98 49.42 21.28 -52.28
CA ASP A 98 49.34 20.00 -53.00
C ASP A 98 48.52 20.09 -54.31
N PHE A 99 47.52 20.92 -54.38
CA PHE A 99 46.59 21.03 -55.52
C PHE A 99 46.81 22.34 -56.34
N GLY A 100 47.68 23.25 -55.89
CA GLY A 100 47.94 24.54 -56.56
C GLY A 100 46.71 25.46 -56.63
N ILE A 101 45.83 25.41 -55.57
CA ILE A 101 44.65 26.23 -55.43
C ILE A 101 44.88 27.30 -54.37
N ASP A 102 44.21 28.46 -54.51
CA ASP A 102 44.35 29.53 -53.56
C ASP A 102 43.67 29.13 -52.17
N ASN A 103 44.40 29.45 -51.11
CA ASN A 103 43.84 29.31 -49.76
C ASN A 103 42.96 30.53 -49.40
N ASP A 104 41.66 30.36 -49.48
CA ASP A 104 40.64 31.40 -49.21
C ASP A 104 40.01 31.29 -47.82
N VAL A 105 40.66 30.56 -46.90
CA VAL A 105 40.13 30.30 -45.55
C VAL A 105 39.92 31.60 -44.78
N LYS A 106 38.65 31.82 -44.40
CA LYS A 106 38.24 32.93 -43.55
C LYS A 106 37.90 32.46 -42.15
N VAL A 107 37.91 33.37 -41.18
CA VAL A 107 37.50 33.08 -39.78
C VAL A 107 36.13 32.44 -39.74
N SER A 108 35.17 32.87 -40.57
CA SER A 108 33.83 32.30 -40.65
C SER A 108 33.81 30.84 -41.16
N MET A 109 34.77 30.42 -41.97
CA MET A 109 34.91 29.04 -42.41
C MET A 109 35.52 28.18 -41.30
N LEU A 110 36.61 28.67 -40.68
CA LEU A 110 37.27 27.98 -39.56
C LEU A 110 36.29 27.80 -38.36
N ALA A 111 35.47 28.80 -38.07
CA ALA A 111 34.44 28.75 -37.01
C ALA A 111 33.35 27.67 -37.26
N ARG A 112 33.13 27.24 -38.51
CA ARG A 112 32.20 26.20 -38.90
C ARG A 112 32.81 24.80 -38.97
N CYS A 113 34.17 24.72 -38.87
CA CYS A 113 34.80 23.42 -38.79
C CYS A 113 34.37 22.66 -37.53
N PRO A 114 34.08 21.36 -37.64
CA PRO A 114 33.68 20.55 -36.51
C PRO A 114 34.59 20.72 -35.28
N GLU A 115 34.00 20.84 -34.10
CA GLU A 115 34.74 20.90 -32.80
C GLU A 115 35.66 22.12 -32.60
N VAL A 116 35.74 23.06 -33.56
CA VAL A 116 36.53 24.30 -33.40
C VAL A 116 35.83 25.28 -32.46
N LEU A 117 34.50 25.40 -32.59
CA LEU A 117 33.64 26.14 -31.66
C LEU A 117 32.55 25.19 -31.17
N THR A 118 32.57 24.92 -29.88
CA THR A 118 31.52 24.13 -29.22
C THR A 118 30.77 25.00 -28.23
N MET A 119 29.45 24.78 -28.11
CA MET A 119 28.67 25.34 -27.05
C MET A 119 28.75 24.40 -25.86
N GLU A 120 29.26 24.87 -24.74
CA GLU A 120 29.28 24.10 -23.48
C GLU A 120 28.39 24.78 -22.46
N GLU A 121 27.64 23.98 -21.72
CA GLU A 121 26.88 24.46 -20.57
C GLU A 121 27.83 24.66 -19.40
N VAL A 122 27.57 25.69 -18.56
CA VAL A 122 28.34 25.91 -17.33
C VAL A 122 28.01 24.74 -16.39
N PRO A 123 29.02 24.06 -15.82
CA PRO A 123 28.79 23.01 -14.84
C PRO A 123 27.97 23.57 -13.67
N GLU A 124 26.84 22.94 -13.38
CA GLU A 124 26.05 23.26 -12.21
C GLU A 124 26.80 22.83 -10.94
N ASP A 125 26.58 23.54 -9.83
CA ASP A 125 27.10 23.14 -8.53
C ASP A 125 26.31 21.94 -8.00
N GLU A 126 26.92 20.74 -8.12
CA GLU A 126 26.30 19.49 -7.72
C GLU A 126 25.96 19.45 -6.22
N GLU A 127 26.80 20.04 -5.35
CA GLU A 127 26.57 20.08 -3.91
C GLU A 127 25.34 20.92 -3.58
N HIS A 128 25.25 22.10 -4.18
CA HIS A 128 24.10 23.00 -4.00
C HIS A 128 22.81 22.35 -4.52
N MET A 129 22.84 21.73 -5.69
CA MET A 129 21.68 21.03 -6.27
C MET A 129 21.23 19.85 -5.40
N TRP A 130 22.17 19.14 -4.79
CA TRP A 130 21.86 18.06 -3.86
C TRP A 130 21.18 18.59 -2.59
N GLU A 131 21.67 19.69 -2.01
CA GLU A 131 21.06 20.26 -0.82
C GLU A 131 19.61 20.70 -1.06
N LEU A 132 19.34 21.37 -2.18
CA LEU A 132 17.99 21.75 -2.59
C LEU A 132 17.07 20.53 -2.76
N LEU A 133 17.53 19.54 -3.54
CA LEU A 133 16.74 18.30 -3.79
C LEU A 133 16.50 17.53 -2.49
N LYS A 134 17.50 17.45 -1.60
CA LYS A 134 17.41 16.75 -0.33
C LYS A 134 16.38 17.38 0.59
N ASP A 135 16.36 18.70 0.71
CA ASP A 135 15.39 19.41 1.55
C ASP A 135 13.96 19.19 1.04
N ASP A 136 13.76 19.30 -0.28
CA ASP A 136 12.45 19.08 -0.91
C ASP A 136 11.98 17.62 -0.76
N LEU A 137 12.90 16.66 -0.92
CA LEU A 137 12.62 15.23 -0.74
C LEU A 137 12.24 14.90 0.71
N LEU A 138 12.92 15.47 1.69
CA LEU A 138 12.61 15.29 3.12
C LEU A 138 11.22 15.81 3.46
N LYS A 139 10.88 17.01 3.03
CA LYS A 139 9.55 17.61 3.26
C LYS A 139 8.44 16.81 2.57
N ALA A 140 8.66 16.34 1.34
CA ALA A 140 7.74 15.44 0.66
C ALA A 140 7.56 14.12 1.42
N CYS A 141 8.66 13.59 1.99
CA CYS A 141 8.65 12.37 2.79
C CYS A 141 7.90 12.54 4.12
N GLU A 142 8.06 13.68 4.80
CA GLU A 142 7.29 14.02 6.00
C GLU A 142 5.79 14.03 5.71
N GLY A 143 5.36 14.77 4.69
CA GLY A 143 3.95 14.79 4.27
C GLY A 143 3.41 13.42 3.86
N PHE A 144 4.24 12.60 3.24
CA PHE A 144 3.91 11.22 2.91
C PHE A 144 3.69 10.36 4.16
N VAL A 145 4.59 10.43 5.14
CA VAL A 145 4.46 9.68 6.42
C VAL A 145 3.24 10.15 7.20
N GLU A 146 2.97 11.44 7.27
CA GLU A 146 1.77 11.99 7.90
C GLU A 146 0.48 11.50 7.24
N SER A 147 0.46 11.46 5.91
CA SER A 147 -0.68 10.91 5.14
C SER A 147 -0.94 9.45 5.52
N ARG A 148 0.10 8.61 5.60
CA ARG A 148 0.01 7.20 6.00
C ARG A 148 -0.49 7.02 7.43
N ILE A 149 -0.05 7.88 8.36
CA ILE A 149 -0.51 7.84 9.77
C ILE A 149 -1.99 8.20 9.84
N ARG A 150 -2.42 9.26 9.16
CA ARG A 150 -3.82 9.70 9.14
C ARG A 150 -4.73 8.62 8.55
N GLU A 151 -4.35 8.04 7.42
CA GLU A 151 -5.11 6.98 6.77
C GLU A 151 -5.13 5.69 7.60
N GLY A 152 -4.00 5.31 8.20
CA GLY A 152 -3.93 4.19 9.14
C GLY A 152 -4.82 4.36 10.37
N GLY A 153 -4.96 5.61 10.87
CA GLY A 153 -5.91 5.96 11.92
C GLY A 153 -7.36 5.74 11.51
N ASN A 154 -7.73 6.15 10.29
CA ASN A 154 -9.06 5.95 9.74
C ASN A 154 -9.38 4.47 9.54
N LEU A 155 -8.44 3.69 8.97
CA LEU A 155 -8.57 2.24 8.80
C LEU A 155 -8.75 1.54 10.14
N LYS A 156 -7.98 1.93 11.17
CA LYS A 156 -8.13 1.37 12.52
C LYS A 156 -9.54 1.59 13.07
N ASN A 157 -10.08 2.80 12.96
CA ASN A 157 -11.40 3.13 13.50
C ASN A 157 -12.51 2.37 12.74
N ASP A 158 -12.42 2.26 11.43
CA ASP A 158 -13.37 1.47 10.62
C ASP A 158 -13.32 -0.01 10.97
N LEU A 159 -12.11 -0.58 11.15
CA LEU A 159 -11.93 -1.97 11.58
C LEU A 159 -12.54 -2.22 12.98
N ILE A 160 -12.32 -1.31 13.93
CA ILE A 160 -12.93 -1.43 15.26
C ILE A 160 -14.46 -1.43 15.16
N GLY A 161 -15.06 -0.53 14.36
CA GLY A 161 -16.50 -0.51 14.14
C GLY A 161 -17.06 -1.81 13.55
N LYS A 162 -16.34 -2.41 12.57
CA LYS A 162 -16.71 -3.72 12.01
C LYS A 162 -16.62 -4.85 13.04
N LEU A 163 -15.57 -4.82 13.86
CA LEU A 163 -15.39 -5.80 14.95
C LEU A 163 -16.47 -5.67 16.02
N ASP A 164 -16.93 -4.44 16.34
CA ASP A 164 -18.05 -4.21 17.24
C ASP A 164 -19.35 -4.80 16.66
N HIS A 165 -19.62 -4.55 15.39
CA HIS A 165 -20.79 -5.12 14.71
C HIS A 165 -20.75 -6.67 14.68
N MET A 166 -19.57 -7.26 14.52
CA MET A 166 -19.41 -8.72 14.58
C MET A 166 -19.76 -9.27 15.97
N LEU A 167 -19.44 -8.57 17.05
CA LEU A 167 -19.87 -8.98 18.41
C LEU A 167 -21.38 -8.99 18.55
N GLU A 168 -22.09 -8.00 17.99
CA GLU A 168 -23.56 -7.98 17.98
C GLU A 168 -24.14 -9.21 17.24
N LEU A 169 -23.52 -9.62 16.15
CA LEU A 169 -23.92 -10.84 15.43
C LEU A 169 -23.68 -12.11 16.24
N VAL A 170 -22.57 -12.17 16.99
CA VAL A 170 -22.26 -13.28 17.89
C VAL A 170 -23.27 -13.33 19.05
N ASP A 171 -23.57 -12.17 19.67
CA ASP A 171 -24.58 -12.08 20.74
C ASP A 171 -25.94 -12.62 20.29
N PHE A 172 -26.37 -12.26 19.07
CA PHE A 172 -27.61 -12.78 18.50
C PHE A 172 -27.59 -14.31 18.36
N ILE A 173 -26.48 -14.89 17.87
CA ILE A 173 -26.33 -16.34 17.70
C ILE A 173 -26.40 -17.05 19.06
N GLU A 174 -25.71 -16.52 20.07
CA GLU A 174 -25.71 -17.07 21.44
C GLU A 174 -27.12 -17.03 22.06
N GLU A 175 -27.89 -15.96 21.82
CA GLU A 175 -29.29 -15.85 22.31
C GLU A 175 -30.28 -16.74 21.54
N ARG A 176 -30.05 -16.96 20.24
CA ARG A 176 -30.97 -17.73 19.38
C ARG A 176 -30.76 -19.24 19.53
N SER A 177 -29.51 -19.71 19.69
CA SER A 177 -29.14 -21.12 19.75
C SER A 177 -29.97 -21.95 20.74
N PRO A 178 -30.16 -21.55 22.02
CA PRO A 178 -30.98 -22.34 22.95
C PRO A 178 -32.47 -22.35 22.58
N LYS A 179 -32.99 -21.30 21.93
CA LYS A 179 -34.38 -21.24 21.47
C LYS A 179 -34.66 -22.27 20.36
N VAL A 180 -33.70 -22.49 19.48
CA VAL A 180 -33.81 -23.51 18.41
C VAL A 180 -33.97 -24.91 18.98
N ILE A 181 -33.32 -25.24 20.09
CA ILE A 181 -33.45 -26.54 20.76
C ILE A 181 -34.86 -26.70 21.34
N VAL A 182 -35.39 -25.67 21.96
CA VAL A 182 -36.75 -25.68 22.51
C VAL A 182 -37.80 -25.84 21.40
N GLU A 183 -37.66 -25.09 20.31
CA GLU A 183 -38.55 -25.16 19.14
C GLU A 183 -38.48 -26.54 18.46
N TYR A 184 -37.27 -27.14 18.36
CA TYR A 184 -37.11 -28.48 17.84
C TYR A 184 -37.83 -29.53 18.70
N ARG A 185 -37.67 -29.45 20.03
CA ARG A 185 -38.38 -30.33 20.95
C ARG A 185 -39.90 -30.25 20.76
N GLN A 186 -40.45 -29.04 20.71
CA GLN A 186 -41.89 -28.84 20.51
C GLN A 186 -42.38 -29.41 19.19
N LYS A 187 -41.63 -29.15 18.07
CA LYS A 187 -41.97 -29.72 16.78
C LYS A 187 -41.93 -31.26 16.76
N LEU A 188 -40.97 -31.86 17.50
CA LEU A 188 -40.87 -33.29 17.61
C LEU A 188 -42.03 -33.90 18.38
N GLU A 189 -42.40 -33.32 19.52
CA GLU A 189 -43.54 -33.74 20.33
C GLU A 189 -44.85 -33.65 19.53
N ASP A 190 -45.07 -32.53 18.82
CA ASP A 190 -46.28 -32.35 18.00
C ASP A 190 -46.34 -33.35 16.83
N LYS A 191 -45.21 -33.64 16.17
CA LYS A 191 -45.15 -34.60 15.09
C LYS A 191 -45.41 -36.02 15.57
N VAL A 192 -44.86 -36.37 16.72
CA VAL A 192 -45.12 -37.71 17.32
C VAL A 192 -46.57 -37.88 17.71
N LYS A 193 -47.19 -36.85 18.30
CA LYS A 193 -48.66 -36.84 18.62
C LYS A 193 -49.48 -37.03 17.34
N GLU A 194 -49.17 -36.33 16.25
CA GLU A 194 -49.85 -36.45 14.97
C GLU A 194 -49.80 -37.90 14.41
N LEU A 195 -48.61 -38.52 14.48
CA LEU A 195 -48.35 -39.84 13.90
C LEU A 195 -48.94 -40.99 14.73
N LEU A 196 -48.97 -40.87 16.06
CA LEU A 196 -49.32 -41.97 16.96
C LEU A 196 -50.79 -41.96 17.44
N ALA A 197 -51.55 -40.91 17.10
CA ALA A 197 -52.99 -40.74 17.32
C ALA A 197 -53.53 -41.16 18.71
N SER A 198 -53.05 -42.18 19.37
CA SER A 198 -53.53 -42.70 20.66
C SER A 198 -52.47 -43.48 21.48
N ALA A 199 -51.26 -43.65 21.00
CA ALA A 199 -50.20 -44.32 21.75
C ALA A 199 -49.45 -43.34 22.67
N SER A 200 -49.10 -43.77 23.89
CA SER A 200 -48.28 -43.00 24.79
C SER A 200 -46.88 -42.81 24.21
N VAL A 201 -46.44 -41.57 24.14
CA VAL A 201 -45.08 -41.22 23.72
C VAL A 201 -44.11 -41.52 24.87
N ASP A 202 -43.02 -42.22 24.61
CA ASP A 202 -41.97 -42.41 25.58
C ASP A 202 -41.10 -41.11 25.61
N ASP A 203 -41.29 -40.29 26.67
CA ASP A 203 -40.56 -39.05 26.90
C ASP A 203 -39.05 -39.24 26.92
N SER A 204 -38.56 -40.43 27.28
CA SER A 204 -37.12 -40.74 27.29
C SER A 204 -36.53 -40.80 25.87
N ARG A 205 -37.29 -41.22 24.89
CA ARG A 205 -36.85 -41.22 23.47
C ARG A 205 -36.84 -39.83 22.89
N ILE A 206 -37.82 -39.00 23.20
CA ILE A 206 -37.82 -37.58 22.80
C ILE A 206 -36.61 -36.87 23.43
N ALA A 207 -36.37 -37.06 24.71
CA ALA A 207 -35.24 -36.47 25.41
C ALA A 207 -33.89 -36.87 24.79
N THR A 208 -33.75 -38.15 24.42
CA THR A 208 -32.51 -38.64 23.75
C THR A 208 -32.32 -37.99 22.41
N GLU A 209 -33.36 -37.88 21.56
CA GLU A 209 -33.26 -37.27 20.23
C GLU A 209 -32.95 -35.75 20.32
N VAL A 210 -33.58 -35.06 21.25
CA VAL A 210 -33.31 -33.63 21.52
C VAL A 210 -31.88 -33.43 21.99
N THR A 211 -31.33 -34.33 22.81
CA THR A 211 -29.94 -34.25 23.27
C THR A 211 -28.97 -34.43 22.12
N ILE A 212 -29.19 -35.43 21.23
CA ILE A 212 -28.38 -35.67 20.04
C ILE A 212 -28.45 -34.45 19.10
N PHE A 213 -29.64 -33.89 18.90
CA PHE A 213 -29.82 -32.70 18.08
C PHE A 213 -29.08 -31.49 18.69
N ALA A 214 -29.22 -31.24 19.99
CA ALA A 214 -28.56 -30.16 20.70
C ALA A 214 -27.05 -30.23 20.59
N ASP A 215 -26.46 -31.42 20.75
CA ASP A 215 -25.04 -31.65 20.61
C ASP A 215 -24.56 -31.35 19.18
N LYS A 216 -25.33 -31.77 18.17
CA LYS A 216 -24.99 -31.54 16.75
C LYS A 216 -24.99 -30.06 16.35
N ILE A 217 -25.91 -29.25 16.90
CA ILE A 217 -26.03 -27.81 16.56
C ILE A 217 -25.30 -26.91 17.56
N CYS A 218 -24.64 -27.46 18.57
CA CYS A 218 -23.92 -26.69 19.58
C CYS A 218 -22.81 -25.86 18.94
N VAL A 219 -22.85 -24.55 19.13
CA VAL A 219 -21.90 -23.57 18.60
C VAL A 219 -21.19 -22.77 19.71
N ASP A 220 -21.33 -23.19 20.95
CA ASP A 220 -20.85 -22.44 22.14
C ASP A 220 -19.31 -22.27 22.11
N GLU A 221 -18.59 -23.31 21.68
CA GLU A 221 -17.13 -23.25 21.60
C GLU A 221 -16.70 -22.26 20.50
N GLU A 222 -17.35 -22.30 19.35
CA GLU A 222 -17.07 -21.44 18.20
C GLU A 222 -17.38 -19.97 18.52
N THR A 223 -18.49 -19.68 19.20
CA THR A 223 -18.84 -18.30 19.59
C THR A 223 -17.87 -17.74 20.62
N VAL A 224 -17.48 -18.52 21.63
CA VAL A 224 -16.46 -18.13 22.62
C VAL A 224 -15.10 -17.87 21.96
N ARG A 225 -14.66 -18.76 21.05
CA ARG A 225 -13.41 -18.56 20.29
C ARG A 225 -13.46 -17.33 19.40
N LEU A 226 -14.57 -17.17 18.67
CA LEU A 226 -14.75 -16.02 17.76
C LEU A 226 -14.71 -14.70 18.55
N ARG A 227 -15.38 -14.62 19.70
CA ARG A 227 -15.34 -13.47 20.63
C ARG A 227 -13.92 -13.19 21.09
N SER A 228 -13.18 -14.22 21.50
CA SER A 228 -11.78 -14.10 21.92
C SER A 228 -10.87 -13.56 20.79
N HIS A 229 -11.08 -14.03 19.54
CA HIS A 229 -10.35 -13.55 18.39
C HIS A 229 -10.68 -12.09 18.05
N ILE A 230 -11.95 -11.69 18.10
CA ILE A 230 -12.38 -10.31 17.89
C ILE A 230 -11.74 -9.37 18.92
N GLU A 231 -11.79 -9.71 20.20
CA GLU A 231 -11.19 -8.90 21.27
C GLU A 231 -9.65 -8.87 21.13
N GLY A 232 -9.04 -10.01 20.78
CA GLY A 232 -7.61 -10.08 20.49
C GLY A 232 -7.21 -9.16 19.34
N MET A 233 -7.99 -9.12 18.25
CA MET A 233 -7.77 -8.22 17.11
C MET A 233 -7.89 -6.76 17.50
N LYS A 234 -8.91 -6.38 18.26
CA LYS A 234 -9.07 -5.02 18.79
C LYS A 234 -7.88 -4.58 19.63
N LYS A 235 -7.39 -5.46 20.51
CA LYS A 235 -6.23 -5.19 21.35
C LYS A 235 -4.97 -4.92 20.51
N GLU A 236 -4.72 -5.71 19.46
CA GLU A 236 -3.58 -5.50 18.56
C GLU A 236 -3.71 -4.19 17.77
N LEU A 237 -4.91 -3.86 17.27
CA LEU A 237 -5.19 -2.60 16.60
C LEU A 237 -4.97 -1.38 17.50
N LEU A 238 -5.27 -1.49 18.79
CA LEU A 238 -5.05 -0.42 19.76
C LEU A 238 -3.58 -0.29 20.15
N ALA A 239 -2.85 -1.39 20.28
CA ALA A 239 -1.42 -1.40 20.57
C ALA A 239 -0.60 -0.78 19.41
N GLY A 240 -1.01 -1.01 18.17
CA GLY A 240 -0.32 -0.49 16.99
C GLY A 240 1.03 -1.16 16.73
N GLY A 241 1.79 -0.57 15.80
CA GLY A 241 3.06 -1.13 15.32
C GLY A 241 2.86 -2.04 14.10
N SER A 242 3.86 -2.83 13.75
CA SER A 242 3.81 -3.74 12.59
C SER A 242 2.97 -4.99 12.89
N VAL A 243 1.65 -4.82 12.91
CA VAL A 243 0.69 -5.85 13.34
C VAL A 243 0.02 -6.62 12.20
N GLY A 244 0.20 -6.20 10.95
CA GLY A 244 -0.55 -6.72 9.80
C GLY A 244 -0.56 -8.24 9.66
N ARG A 245 0.59 -8.92 9.85
CA ARG A 245 0.66 -10.40 9.79
C ARG A 245 -0.12 -11.08 10.91
N LYS A 246 -0.08 -10.52 12.11
CA LYS A 246 -0.79 -11.06 13.27
C LYS A 246 -2.29 -10.90 13.10
N LEU A 247 -2.73 -9.75 12.59
CA LEU A 247 -4.13 -9.48 12.28
C LEU A 247 -4.65 -10.42 11.18
N ASP A 248 -3.88 -10.68 10.11
CA ASP A 248 -4.28 -11.63 9.05
C ASP A 248 -4.45 -13.06 9.60
N PHE A 249 -3.56 -13.52 10.50
CA PHE A 249 -3.71 -14.79 11.16
C PHE A 249 -4.99 -14.86 12.02
N ILE A 250 -5.27 -13.81 12.82
CA ILE A 250 -6.49 -13.75 13.63
C ILE A 250 -7.73 -13.76 12.72
N ALA A 251 -7.73 -13.03 11.60
CA ALA A 251 -8.85 -13.03 10.65
C ALA A 251 -9.09 -14.41 10.03
N GLN A 252 -8.03 -15.19 9.78
CA GLN A 252 -8.17 -16.58 9.29
C GLN A 252 -8.84 -17.48 10.33
N GLU A 253 -8.47 -17.37 11.61
CA GLU A 253 -9.14 -18.12 12.68
C GLU A 253 -10.60 -17.68 12.84
N MET A 254 -10.89 -16.38 12.79
CA MET A 254 -12.27 -15.86 12.80
C MET A 254 -13.11 -16.45 11.67
N ASN A 255 -12.55 -16.52 10.46
CA ASN A 255 -13.22 -17.13 9.30
C ASN A 255 -13.50 -18.63 9.52
N ARG A 256 -12.57 -19.34 10.15
CA ARG A 256 -12.72 -20.74 10.51
C ARG A 256 -13.89 -20.94 11.48
N GLU A 257 -13.98 -20.18 12.56
CA GLU A 257 -15.06 -20.27 13.53
C GLU A 257 -16.41 -19.91 12.89
N ALA A 258 -16.49 -18.84 12.10
CA ALA A 258 -17.70 -18.46 11.38
C ALA A 258 -18.18 -19.56 10.39
N ASN A 259 -17.26 -20.24 9.70
CA ASN A 259 -17.58 -21.37 8.84
C ASN A 259 -18.15 -22.56 9.63
N THR A 260 -17.60 -22.85 10.80
CA THR A 260 -18.09 -23.94 11.65
C THR A 260 -19.48 -23.62 12.19
N ILE A 261 -19.73 -22.40 12.64
CA ILE A 261 -21.08 -21.95 13.06
C ILE A 261 -22.08 -22.16 11.91
N LEU A 262 -21.75 -21.70 10.70
CA LEU A 262 -22.61 -21.86 9.53
C LEU A 262 -22.89 -23.33 9.22
N SER A 263 -21.88 -24.19 9.31
CA SER A 263 -22.01 -25.63 8.98
C SER A 263 -22.84 -26.43 10.00
N LYS A 264 -22.84 -25.98 11.26
CA LYS A 264 -23.65 -26.59 12.34
C LYS A 264 -25.07 -26.05 12.40
N SER A 265 -25.33 -24.88 11.78
CA SER A 265 -26.62 -24.23 11.83
C SER A 265 -27.67 -24.97 11.01
N THR A 266 -28.83 -25.20 11.62
CA THR A 266 -30.06 -25.69 10.98
C THR A 266 -31.18 -24.66 11.00
N ASP A 267 -30.96 -23.55 11.68
CA ASP A 267 -31.89 -22.42 11.80
C ASP A 267 -31.51 -21.32 10.77
N LEU A 268 -32.55 -20.79 10.11
CA LEU A 268 -32.35 -19.80 9.04
C LEU A 268 -31.77 -18.49 9.59
N GLU A 269 -32.25 -18.03 10.75
CA GLU A 269 -31.77 -16.77 11.33
C GLU A 269 -30.30 -16.86 11.75
N ILE A 270 -29.88 -17.99 12.35
CA ILE A 270 -28.47 -18.24 12.68
C ILE A 270 -27.62 -18.33 11.42
N SER A 271 -28.11 -19.03 10.38
CA SER A 271 -27.39 -19.16 9.11
C SER A 271 -27.17 -17.80 8.44
N ASP A 272 -28.20 -16.94 8.41
CA ASP A 272 -28.09 -15.58 7.86
C ASP A 272 -27.05 -14.75 8.63
N ARG A 273 -27.04 -14.82 9.97
CA ARG A 273 -26.05 -14.11 10.79
C ARG A 273 -24.63 -14.66 10.59
N ALA A 274 -24.48 -15.97 10.45
CA ALA A 274 -23.19 -16.60 10.17
C ALA A 274 -22.64 -16.20 8.79
N ILE A 275 -23.50 -16.06 7.78
CA ILE A 275 -23.12 -15.55 6.45
C ILE A 275 -22.67 -14.08 6.54
N LEU A 276 -23.39 -13.25 7.32
CA LEU A 276 -22.98 -11.86 7.56
C LEU A 276 -21.63 -11.80 8.28
N LEU A 277 -21.41 -12.63 9.32
CA LEU A 277 -20.14 -12.74 10.01
C LEU A 277 -18.99 -13.04 9.05
N LYS A 278 -19.15 -14.02 8.16
CA LYS A 278 -18.15 -14.35 7.14
C LYS A 278 -17.87 -13.17 6.22
N THR A 279 -18.91 -12.47 5.80
CA THR A 279 -18.76 -11.29 4.93
C THR A 279 -17.98 -10.18 5.62
N GLU A 280 -18.28 -9.92 6.91
CA GLU A 280 -17.54 -8.92 7.68
C GLU A 280 -16.08 -9.34 7.93
N VAL A 281 -15.80 -10.63 8.19
CA VAL A 281 -14.44 -11.16 8.32
C VAL A 281 -13.63 -10.93 7.04
N GLU A 282 -14.20 -11.20 5.86
CA GLU A 282 -13.50 -10.96 4.60
C GLU A 282 -13.24 -9.47 4.35
N LYS A 283 -14.20 -8.58 4.64
CA LYS A 283 -13.99 -7.13 4.57
C LYS A 283 -12.86 -6.66 5.51
N VAL A 284 -12.83 -7.18 6.75
CA VAL A 284 -11.77 -6.91 7.72
C VAL A 284 -10.43 -7.39 7.17
N ARG A 285 -10.38 -8.59 6.60
CA ARG A 285 -9.17 -9.18 6.05
C ARG A 285 -8.60 -8.38 4.87
N GLU A 286 -9.46 -7.91 3.96
CA GLU A 286 -9.03 -7.05 2.84
C GLU A 286 -8.41 -5.73 3.35
N GLN A 287 -9.01 -5.12 4.36
CA GLN A 287 -8.47 -3.88 4.92
C GLN A 287 -7.17 -4.07 5.70
N ILE A 288 -7.02 -5.18 6.42
CA ILE A 288 -5.78 -5.52 7.13
C ILE A 288 -4.59 -5.61 6.17
N GLN A 289 -4.79 -6.02 4.91
CA GLN A 289 -3.73 -6.04 3.91
C GLN A 289 -3.12 -4.66 3.63
N ASN A 290 -3.81 -3.59 3.95
CA ASN A 290 -3.33 -2.22 3.80
C ASN A 290 -2.70 -1.64 5.07
N ILE A 291 -2.52 -2.44 6.12
CA ILE A 291 -1.94 -2.04 7.42
C ILE A 291 -0.48 -2.48 7.51
N GLU A 292 0.36 -1.52 7.95
CA GLU A 292 1.78 -1.73 8.28
C GLU A 292 2.02 -1.64 9.78
#